data_2288aeef00015d2a7cad6b6a848e99be
#
_entry.id   2288aeef00015d2a7cad6b6a848e99be
#
_cell.length_a   1.000
_cell.length_b   1.000
_cell.length_c   1.000
_cell.angle_alpha   90.00
_cell.angle_beta   90.00
_cell.angle_gamma   90.00
#
_symmetry.space_group_name_H-M   'P 1'
#
loop_
_entity.id
_entity.type
_entity.pdbx_description
1 polymer ?
#
loop_
_entity_poly.entity_id
_entity_poly.type
_entity_poly.pdbx_seq_one_letter_code
_entity_poly.pdbx_strand_id
1 'polypeptide(L)'
;MTVYSTSALCARGIWSDPIEPIWQVLPKYSQSLPGWKRTDLGLSERLFIGAVLNIPKERRPWGIVSWLAETLRISRPSLYSIGEWTKAGLLPAPALPMPTAPTSLDDEKTVAVTSNRMKRTALTLLLPGGVSDRSAEVCLQSAFDEGRSPASLSALMHEAGKRAGEILQKVDHSVLGEVVQARDELFVGRDPILLMVEPHSLVITGLYATADRDAETWGCVLLFTQDRRVQIKGLAEDGCIPYAASCKAAKLDAAIQKDVWHPLEEVRKVSKDVEREAIQKLKLVEQLEKRLRKDWNDAAFAEWVELNEQFDHLLAQINRLRFWHECLWDAVELVDWRSGEIRHRALNQWLADETLKGIKQLPHPRIQKLAERLENQLPEMLTFLDGIAQPLAAWQAQLEQHFQDPFWAACFQDSVARLWRLEHALRNGQKKFHKTVLEVQQWLAVWIESDPQIQALAEKLLNLLKRTVRTSCSAETINSVLRPYLDRRRECTDLISRQLFLNLFVLWFNMHKFERGPRKGKSPYEIAGIDLGTDDWLTLLGYPPE
;
A
#
# COMPACT_ATOMS: atom_id res chain seq x y z
N MET A 1 28.18 21.99 23.35
CA MET A 1 27.32 20.82 23.64
C MET A 1 27.64 20.35 25.06
N THR A 2 26.73 20.59 26.02
CA THR A 2 26.96 20.20 27.41
C THR A 2 26.75 18.70 27.54
N VAL A 3 27.81 17.96 27.74
CA VAL A 3 27.74 16.52 28.06
C VAL A 3 27.10 16.43 29.44
N TYR A 4 25.87 15.97 29.52
CA TYR A 4 25.24 15.66 30.80
C TYR A 4 26.01 14.50 31.43
N SER A 5 26.60 14.74 32.59
CA SER A 5 27.26 13.71 33.37
C SER A 5 26.23 12.70 33.90
N THR A 6 26.64 11.46 34.10
CA THR A 6 25.82 10.40 34.73
C THR A 6 25.13 10.84 36.01
N SER A 7 25.76 11.78 36.77
CA SER A 7 25.17 12.43 37.95
C SER A 7 23.90 13.23 37.66
N ALA A 8 23.73 13.80 36.47
CA ALA A 8 22.51 14.53 36.07
C ALA A 8 21.33 13.59 35.79
N LEU A 9 21.59 12.37 35.38
CA LEU A 9 20.57 11.33 35.18
C LEU A 9 20.11 10.72 36.51
N CYS A 10 21.04 10.51 37.46
CA CYS A 10 20.71 10.06 38.81
C CYS A 10 19.88 11.10 39.60
N ALA A 11 20.18 12.39 39.44
CA ALA A 11 19.45 13.48 40.11
C ALA A 11 17.98 13.62 39.67
N ARG A 12 17.59 13.02 38.54
CA ARG A 12 16.19 13.01 38.03
C ARG A 12 15.42 11.73 38.38
N GLY A 13 15.96 10.85 39.23
CA GLY A 13 15.29 9.60 39.61
C GLY A 13 15.14 8.58 38.47
N ILE A 14 15.87 8.75 37.36
CA ILE A 14 15.78 7.90 36.19
C ILE A 14 16.64 6.64 36.33
N TRP A 15 17.65 6.66 37.27
CA TRP A 15 18.58 5.56 37.53
C TRP A 15 18.84 5.37 39.00
N SER A 16 18.71 4.16 39.45
CA SER A 16 19.05 3.74 40.81
C SER A 16 20.08 2.61 40.86
N ASP A 17 20.98 2.46 39.86
CA ASP A 17 22.10 1.52 40.00
C ASP A 17 23.10 1.42 38.82
N PRO A 18 24.28 0.84 39.05
CA PRO A 18 25.60 1.38 38.75
C PRO A 18 26.07 1.01 37.34
N ILE A 19 25.86 1.93 36.41
CA ILE A 19 26.59 1.91 35.12
C ILE A 19 27.92 2.68 35.25
N GLU A 20 28.12 3.38 36.36
CA GLU A 20 29.34 4.14 36.63
C GLU A 20 30.66 3.33 36.51
N PRO A 21 30.73 2.04 36.91
CA PRO A 21 31.96 1.26 36.75
C PRO A 21 32.29 0.94 35.28
N ILE A 22 31.28 0.79 34.43
CA ILE A 22 31.49 0.48 32.99
C ILE A 22 31.99 1.73 32.26
N TRP A 23 31.54 2.90 32.66
CA TRP A 23 31.89 4.18 32.05
C TRP A 23 33.31 4.62 32.31
N GLN A 24 33.89 4.20 33.44
CA GLN A 24 35.28 4.51 33.84
C GLN A 24 36.32 3.61 33.13
N VAL A 25 35.90 2.46 32.59
CA VAL A 25 36.80 1.46 31.99
C VAL A 25 36.86 1.59 30.46
N LEU A 26 35.94 2.31 29.82
CA LEU A 26 35.94 2.46 28.38
C LEU A 26 37.02 3.46 27.93
N PRO A 27 37.95 3.05 27.05
CA PRO A 27 38.93 3.98 26.49
C PRO A 27 38.20 5.09 25.72
N LYS A 28 38.63 6.33 25.89
CA LYS A 28 38.12 7.49 25.11
C LYS A 28 38.57 7.39 23.67
N TYR A 29 37.91 6.55 22.87
CA TYR A 29 38.14 6.49 21.45
C TYR A 29 37.33 7.59 20.77
N SER A 30 38.03 8.61 20.27
CA SER A 30 37.45 9.73 19.51
C SER A 30 37.33 9.46 18.00
N GLN A 31 37.47 8.21 17.55
CA GLN A 31 37.41 7.91 16.12
C GLN A 31 35.96 7.66 15.64
N SER A 32 35.56 8.39 14.62
CA SER A 32 34.32 8.15 13.89
C SER A 32 34.36 6.77 13.22
N LEU A 33 33.38 5.92 13.52
CA LEU A 33 33.27 4.62 12.87
C LEU A 33 32.86 4.81 11.39
N PRO A 34 33.50 4.10 10.46
CA PRO A 34 33.15 4.18 9.04
C PRO A 34 31.68 3.83 8.79
N GLY A 35 31.01 4.61 7.97
CA GLY A 35 29.62 4.34 7.55
C GLY A 35 28.52 5.00 8.39
N TRP A 36 28.83 5.75 9.44
CA TRP A 36 27.84 6.42 10.28
C TRP A 36 27.66 7.89 9.87
N LYS A 37 26.42 8.28 9.58
CA LYS A 37 26.07 9.64 9.13
C LYS A 37 26.19 10.72 10.21
N ARG A 38 26.22 10.33 11.50
CA ARG A 38 26.31 11.24 12.66
C ARG A 38 27.72 11.18 13.26
N THR A 39 28.55 12.15 12.93
CA THR A 39 29.93 12.30 13.46
C THR A 39 30.00 12.98 14.82
N ASP A 40 28.90 13.57 15.26
CA ASP A 40 28.76 14.26 16.56
C ASP A 40 28.52 13.32 17.75
N LEU A 41 28.29 12.03 17.51
CA LEU A 41 28.20 10.99 18.52
C LEU A 41 29.46 10.15 18.52
N GLY A 42 30.23 10.27 19.59
CA GLY A 42 31.41 9.43 19.84
C GLY A 42 31.04 7.98 20.17
N LEU A 43 32.06 7.13 20.30
CA LEU A 43 31.89 5.72 20.64
C LEU A 43 31.24 5.55 22.03
N SER A 44 31.64 6.39 23.01
CA SER A 44 31.11 6.37 24.37
C SER A 44 29.60 6.68 24.44
N GLU A 45 29.14 7.69 23.70
CA GLU A 45 27.72 8.01 23.66
C GLU A 45 26.90 6.90 23.00
N ARG A 46 27.46 6.26 21.99
CA ARG A 46 26.81 5.12 21.31
C ARG A 46 26.73 3.89 22.21
N LEU A 47 27.78 3.59 22.94
CA LEU A 47 27.80 2.50 23.92
C LEU A 47 26.82 2.76 25.08
N PHE A 48 26.70 4.00 25.54
CA PHE A 48 25.71 4.39 26.54
C PHE A 48 24.27 4.20 26.01
N ILE A 49 23.97 4.72 24.83
CA ILE A 49 22.66 4.52 24.17
C ILE A 49 22.37 3.02 24.04
N GLY A 50 23.36 2.25 23.59
CA GLY A 50 23.25 0.81 23.45
C GLY A 50 22.99 0.09 24.75
N ALA A 51 23.71 0.43 25.81
CA ALA A 51 23.52 -0.14 27.14
C ALA A 51 22.09 0.12 27.65
N VAL A 52 21.60 1.35 27.54
CA VAL A 52 20.22 1.71 27.92
C VAL A 52 19.17 0.92 27.09
N LEU A 53 19.39 0.77 25.80
CA LEU A 53 18.43 0.10 24.93
C LEU A 53 18.45 -1.42 25.02
N ASN A 54 19.53 -2.01 25.55
CA ASN A 54 19.61 -3.44 25.81
C ASN A 54 19.07 -3.84 27.19
N ILE A 55 18.66 -2.88 28.04
CA ILE A 55 17.91 -3.19 29.26
C ILE A 55 16.57 -3.82 28.83
N PRO A 56 16.14 -4.95 29.43
CA PRO A 56 14.84 -5.54 29.15
C PRO A 56 13.71 -4.50 29.26
N LYS A 57 12.73 -4.54 28.35
CA LYS A 57 11.69 -3.51 28.22
C LYS A 57 10.92 -3.28 29.53
N GLU A 58 10.74 -4.33 30.32
CA GLU A 58 10.02 -4.36 31.59
C GLU A 58 10.81 -3.65 32.71
N ARG A 59 12.16 -3.59 32.57
CA ARG A 59 13.08 -2.96 33.54
C ARG A 59 13.62 -1.61 33.07
N ARG A 60 13.29 -1.23 31.82
CA ARG A 60 13.73 0.03 31.23
C ARG A 60 12.94 1.19 31.82
N PRO A 61 13.57 2.27 32.29
CA PRO A 61 12.85 3.44 32.80
C PRO A 61 11.85 3.98 31.78
N TRP A 62 10.63 4.24 32.23
CA TRP A 62 9.58 4.76 31.36
C TRP A 62 9.96 6.12 30.76
N GLY A 63 9.74 6.31 29.46
CA GLY A 63 10.06 7.56 28.75
C GLY A 63 11.52 7.75 28.36
N ILE A 64 12.47 6.89 28.79
CA ILE A 64 13.91 7.05 28.52
C ILE A 64 14.26 7.11 27.04
N VAL A 65 13.59 6.32 26.20
CA VAL A 65 13.81 6.32 24.73
C VAL A 65 13.36 7.64 24.10
N SER A 66 12.24 8.20 24.57
CA SER A 66 11.74 9.50 24.13
C SER A 66 12.70 10.61 24.56
N TRP A 67 13.13 10.57 25.82
CA TRP A 67 14.09 11.51 26.36
C TRP A 67 15.44 11.48 25.60
N LEU A 68 15.97 10.30 25.30
CA LEU A 68 17.19 10.15 24.47
C LEU A 68 16.98 10.70 23.05
N ALA A 69 15.82 10.44 22.44
CA ALA A 69 15.51 10.92 21.10
C ALA A 69 15.48 12.46 21.05
N GLU A 70 14.85 13.09 22.03
CA GLU A 70 14.75 14.54 22.15
C GLU A 70 16.09 15.21 22.51
N THR A 71 16.77 14.68 23.52
CA THR A 71 18.03 15.26 24.03
C THR A 71 19.14 15.18 22.96
N LEU A 72 19.24 14.06 22.28
CA LEU A 72 20.29 13.84 21.27
C LEU A 72 19.83 14.21 19.85
N ARG A 73 18.59 14.62 19.67
CA ARG A 73 17.97 14.91 18.38
C ARG A 73 18.16 13.76 17.39
N ILE A 74 17.92 12.54 17.85
CA ILE A 74 18.04 11.29 17.08
C ILE A 74 16.66 10.66 16.93
N SER A 75 16.35 10.12 15.75
CA SER A 75 15.12 9.38 15.56
C SER A 75 15.10 8.10 16.41
N ARG A 76 13.93 7.69 16.91
CA ARG A 76 13.79 6.43 17.67
C ARG A 76 14.31 5.21 16.92
N PRO A 77 14.03 5.04 15.59
CA PRO A 77 14.62 3.95 14.81
C PRO A 77 16.16 3.93 14.85
N SER A 78 16.79 5.11 14.74
CA SER A 78 18.25 5.22 14.80
C SER A 78 18.81 4.86 16.18
N LEU A 79 18.09 5.19 17.26
CA LEU A 79 18.47 4.76 18.60
C LEU A 79 18.44 3.23 18.72
N TYR A 80 17.37 2.58 18.25
CA TYR A 80 17.27 1.12 18.26
C TYR A 80 18.36 0.46 17.43
N SER A 81 18.72 1.04 16.27
CA SER A 81 19.86 0.54 15.48
C SER A 81 21.19 0.62 16.23
N ILE A 82 21.42 1.68 17.03
CA ILE A 82 22.58 1.77 17.92
C ILE A 82 22.53 0.68 18.99
N GLY A 83 21.34 0.40 19.55
CA GLY A 83 21.14 -0.67 20.53
C GLY A 83 21.50 -2.04 19.98
N GLU A 84 21.03 -2.38 18.79
CA GLU A 84 21.35 -3.66 18.15
C GLU A 84 22.84 -3.79 17.78
N TRP A 85 23.45 -2.71 17.28
CA TRP A 85 24.88 -2.68 17.02
C TRP A 85 25.71 -2.92 18.30
N THR A 86 25.34 -2.26 19.39
CA THR A 86 26.03 -2.40 20.66
C THR A 86 25.88 -3.81 21.22
N LYS A 87 24.71 -4.41 21.09
CA LYS A 87 24.45 -5.80 21.47
C LYS A 87 25.33 -6.77 20.69
N ALA A 88 25.46 -6.57 19.38
CA ALA A 88 26.32 -7.38 18.53
C ALA A 88 27.81 -7.22 18.86
N GLY A 89 28.25 -6.01 19.28
CA GLY A 89 29.63 -5.73 19.62
C GLY A 89 30.01 -6.09 21.06
N LEU A 90 29.05 -6.15 22.00
CA LEU A 90 29.28 -6.53 23.41
C LEU A 90 29.11 -8.03 23.65
N LEU A 91 28.46 -8.77 22.76
CA LEU A 91 28.51 -10.22 22.82
C LEU A 91 29.96 -10.64 22.54
N PRO A 92 30.56 -11.53 23.37
CA PRO A 92 31.82 -12.13 23.01
C PRO A 92 31.62 -12.68 21.59
N ALA A 93 32.45 -12.21 20.65
CA ALA A 93 32.47 -12.80 19.33
C ALA A 93 32.45 -14.30 19.56
N PRO A 94 31.49 -15.07 18.99
CA PRO A 94 31.57 -16.52 19.03
C PRO A 94 33.00 -16.78 18.63
N ALA A 95 33.77 -17.48 19.48
CA ALA A 95 35.19 -17.72 19.24
C ALA A 95 35.24 -18.14 17.78
N LEU A 96 35.67 -17.21 16.94
CA LEU A 96 35.86 -17.54 15.53
C LEU A 96 36.77 -18.75 15.62
N PRO A 97 36.35 -19.93 15.12
CA PRO A 97 37.26 -21.05 15.10
C PRO A 97 38.52 -20.46 14.46
N MET A 98 39.62 -20.48 15.20
CA MET A 98 40.94 -20.17 14.63
C MET A 98 40.91 -20.88 13.29
N PRO A 99 41.23 -20.20 12.17
CA PRO A 99 41.26 -20.88 10.89
C PRO A 99 42.17 -22.10 11.10
N THR A 100 41.56 -23.22 11.38
CA THR A 100 42.20 -24.52 11.29
C THR A 100 42.68 -24.52 9.85
N ALA A 101 44.00 -24.67 9.67
CA ALA A 101 44.59 -24.84 8.35
C ALA A 101 43.66 -25.74 7.57
N PRO A 102 43.36 -25.42 6.30
CA PRO A 102 42.30 -26.06 5.52
C PRO A 102 42.49 -27.59 5.64
N THR A 103 41.65 -28.19 6.44
CA THR A 103 41.50 -29.66 6.47
C THR A 103 40.84 -29.97 5.16
N SER A 104 41.65 -30.56 4.27
CA SER A 104 41.30 -31.18 2.99
C SER A 104 40.30 -30.40 2.11
N LEU A 105 40.76 -30.10 0.93
CA LEU A 105 40.02 -29.54 -0.22
C LEU A 105 38.79 -30.39 -0.65
N ASP A 106 38.43 -31.43 0.08
CA ASP A 106 37.40 -32.43 -0.29
C ASP A 106 35.97 -32.01 0.11
N ASP A 107 35.78 -30.96 0.91
CA ASP A 107 34.45 -30.46 1.31
C ASP A 107 34.02 -29.13 0.62
N GLU A 108 34.80 -28.61 -0.29
CA GLU A 108 34.37 -27.49 -1.13
C GLU A 108 33.34 -28.03 -2.15
N LYS A 109 32.08 -27.78 -1.89
CA LYS A 109 31.05 -27.92 -2.93
C LYS A 109 31.38 -26.97 -4.09
N THR A 110 32.11 -27.51 -5.05
CA THR A 110 32.34 -26.77 -6.32
C THR A 110 31.02 -26.64 -7.04
N VAL A 111 30.60 -25.39 -7.26
CA VAL A 111 29.40 -25.05 -8.01
C VAL A 111 29.81 -24.79 -9.45
N ALA A 112 29.43 -25.67 -10.38
CA ALA A 112 29.72 -25.45 -11.80
C ALA A 112 29.04 -24.17 -12.29
N VAL A 113 29.82 -23.27 -12.91
CA VAL A 113 29.31 -22.06 -13.54
C VAL A 113 28.90 -22.39 -14.97
N THR A 114 27.66 -22.80 -15.15
CA THR A 114 27.11 -23.08 -16.48
C THR A 114 26.47 -21.84 -17.10
N SER A 115 26.30 -21.85 -18.42
CA SER A 115 25.59 -20.76 -19.13
C SER A 115 24.16 -20.57 -18.63
N ASN A 116 23.48 -21.67 -18.25
CA ASN A 116 22.12 -21.64 -17.72
C ASN A 116 22.10 -20.97 -16.33
N ARG A 117 22.99 -21.37 -15.42
CA ARG A 117 23.11 -20.77 -14.09
C ARG A 117 23.43 -19.27 -14.18
N MET A 118 24.32 -18.87 -15.08
CA MET A 118 24.63 -17.46 -15.34
C MET A 118 23.39 -16.68 -15.79
N LYS A 119 22.61 -17.21 -16.73
CA LYS A 119 21.36 -16.59 -17.20
C LYS A 119 20.31 -16.48 -16.07
N ARG A 120 20.12 -17.55 -15.29
CA ARG A 120 19.24 -17.52 -14.11
C ARG A 120 19.65 -16.44 -13.12
N THR A 121 20.93 -16.42 -12.74
CA THR A 121 21.46 -15.44 -11.79
C THR A 121 21.31 -14.03 -12.33
N ALA A 122 21.62 -13.81 -13.60
CA ALA A 122 21.46 -12.50 -14.25
C ALA A 122 20.00 -12.03 -14.20
N LEU A 123 19.04 -12.85 -14.62
CA LEU A 123 17.62 -12.51 -14.60
C LEU A 123 17.10 -12.30 -13.18
N THR A 124 17.60 -13.07 -12.20
CA THR A 124 17.25 -12.89 -10.78
C THR A 124 17.78 -11.54 -10.24
N LEU A 125 19.01 -11.17 -10.57
CA LEU A 125 19.56 -9.86 -10.19
C LEU A 125 18.78 -8.72 -10.85
N LEU A 126 18.51 -8.85 -12.15
CA LEU A 126 17.88 -7.80 -12.94
C LEU A 126 16.42 -7.58 -12.56
N LEU A 127 15.64 -8.61 -12.23
CA LEU A 127 14.21 -8.49 -11.97
C LEU A 127 13.90 -8.58 -10.47
N PRO A 128 13.90 -9.72 -9.75
CA PRO A 128 13.67 -9.72 -8.31
C PRO A 128 14.64 -8.82 -7.52
N GLY A 129 15.92 -8.83 -7.88
CA GLY A 129 16.95 -7.99 -7.26
C GLY A 129 16.84 -6.52 -7.62
N GLY A 130 16.18 -6.16 -8.71
CA GLY A 130 15.95 -4.79 -9.15
C GLY A 130 17.23 -3.99 -9.40
N VAL A 131 18.34 -4.64 -9.74
CA VAL A 131 19.63 -3.96 -10.02
C VAL A 131 19.71 -3.51 -11.48
N SER A 132 20.53 -2.49 -11.75
CA SER A 132 20.82 -2.07 -13.13
C SER A 132 21.72 -3.09 -13.84
N ASP A 133 21.75 -3.07 -15.18
CA ASP A 133 22.61 -3.97 -15.98
C ASP A 133 24.08 -3.83 -15.59
N ARG A 134 24.57 -2.62 -15.33
CA ARG A 134 25.94 -2.39 -14.85
C ARG A 134 26.19 -2.98 -13.47
N SER A 135 25.21 -2.87 -12.56
CA SER A 135 25.34 -3.49 -11.23
C SER A 135 25.27 -5.01 -11.32
N ALA A 136 24.44 -5.56 -12.21
CA ALA A 136 24.36 -7.00 -12.45
C ALA A 136 25.69 -7.54 -13.06
N GLU A 137 26.31 -6.82 -14.00
CA GLU A 137 27.63 -7.14 -14.52
C GLU A 137 28.67 -7.27 -13.39
N VAL A 138 28.74 -6.25 -12.51
CA VAL A 138 29.67 -6.26 -11.37
C VAL A 138 29.39 -7.42 -10.42
N CYS A 139 28.11 -7.70 -10.12
CA CYS A 139 27.74 -8.84 -9.26
C CYS A 139 28.13 -10.18 -9.88
N LEU A 140 27.91 -10.37 -11.18
CA LEU A 140 28.26 -11.59 -11.88
C LEU A 140 29.79 -11.78 -11.96
N GLN A 141 30.51 -10.71 -12.28
CA GLN A 141 31.98 -10.74 -12.29
C GLN A 141 32.55 -11.08 -10.91
N SER A 142 31.98 -10.50 -9.84
CA SER A 142 32.43 -10.76 -8.47
C SER A 142 32.08 -12.16 -7.97
N ALA A 143 30.96 -12.72 -8.41
CA ALA A 143 30.47 -14.02 -7.93
C ALA A 143 31.03 -15.22 -8.70
N PHE A 144 31.36 -15.04 -9.99
CA PHE A 144 31.69 -16.13 -10.90
C PHE A 144 33.02 -15.93 -11.64
N ASP A 145 33.73 -14.82 -11.42
CA ASP A 145 34.90 -14.38 -12.22
C ASP A 145 34.61 -14.27 -13.73
N GLU A 146 33.32 -14.29 -14.10
CA GLU A 146 32.83 -14.13 -15.47
C GLU A 146 31.83 -12.99 -15.57
N GLY A 147 32.20 -11.87 -16.14
CA GLY A 147 31.31 -10.76 -16.43
C GLY A 147 30.46 -11.01 -17.67
N ARG A 148 29.28 -10.39 -17.68
CA ARG A 148 28.46 -10.26 -18.89
C ARG A 148 28.27 -8.78 -19.16
N SER A 149 28.62 -8.31 -20.34
CA SER A 149 28.49 -6.89 -20.67
C SER A 149 27.02 -6.43 -20.54
N PRO A 150 26.74 -5.14 -20.20
CA PRO A 150 25.37 -4.61 -20.14
C PRO A 150 24.58 -4.87 -21.41
N ALA A 151 25.22 -4.81 -22.59
CA ALA A 151 24.56 -5.13 -23.86
C ALA A 151 24.13 -6.61 -23.94
N SER A 152 24.95 -7.54 -23.42
CA SER A 152 24.61 -8.97 -23.36
C SER A 152 23.47 -9.23 -22.35
N LEU A 153 23.43 -8.49 -21.22
CA LEU A 153 22.35 -8.58 -20.23
C LEU A 153 21.03 -8.02 -20.78
N SER A 154 21.08 -6.89 -21.49
CA SER A 154 19.93 -6.34 -22.20
C SER A 154 19.40 -7.30 -23.27
N ALA A 155 20.27 -7.92 -24.07
CA ALA A 155 19.87 -8.94 -25.04
C ALA A 155 19.21 -10.16 -24.37
N LEU A 156 19.74 -10.63 -23.24
CA LEU A 156 19.13 -11.70 -22.43
C LEU A 156 17.73 -11.31 -21.94
N MET A 157 17.55 -10.08 -21.46
CA MET A 157 16.24 -9.58 -21.03
C MET A 157 15.24 -9.51 -22.18
N HIS A 158 15.66 -9.08 -23.37
CA HIS A 158 14.80 -9.05 -24.55
C HIS A 158 14.38 -10.48 -24.95
N GLU A 159 15.31 -11.42 -24.99
CA GLU A 159 15.01 -12.83 -25.27
C GLU A 159 14.01 -13.40 -24.24
N ALA A 160 14.28 -13.20 -22.94
CA ALA A 160 13.40 -13.64 -21.87
C ALA A 160 12.02 -12.95 -21.93
N GLY A 161 11.97 -11.66 -22.25
CA GLY A 161 10.73 -10.91 -22.42
C GLY A 161 9.88 -11.38 -23.60
N LYS A 162 10.51 -11.79 -24.71
CA LYS A 162 9.82 -12.41 -25.84
C LYS A 162 9.19 -13.73 -25.43
N ARG A 163 9.96 -14.63 -24.78
CA ARG A 163 9.46 -15.91 -24.27
C ARG A 163 8.34 -15.71 -23.25
N ALA A 164 8.50 -14.75 -22.33
CA ALA A 164 7.45 -14.41 -21.37
C ALA A 164 6.16 -13.97 -22.09
N GLY A 165 6.24 -13.16 -23.14
CA GLY A 165 5.08 -12.78 -23.94
C GLY A 165 4.38 -13.98 -24.58
N GLU A 166 5.13 -14.93 -25.15
CA GLU A 166 4.60 -16.18 -25.73
C GLU A 166 3.91 -17.07 -24.69
N ILE A 167 4.46 -17.13 -23.45
CA ILE A 167 3.85 -17.84 -22.33
C ILE A 167 2.54 -17.17 -21.92
N LEU A 168 2.59 -15.84 -21.67
CA LEU A 168 1.45 -15.08 -21.19
C LEU A 168 0.25 -15.11 -22.17
N GLN A 169 0.50 -15.23 -23.46
CA GLN A 169 -0.56 -15.41 -24.48
C GLN A 169 -1.28 -16.76 -24.33
N LYS A 170 -0.63 -17.77 -23.78
CA LYS A 170 -1.17 -19.13 -23.63
C LYS A 170 -1.81 -19.37 -22.26
N VAL A 171 -1.62 -18.47 -21.30
CA VAL A 171 -2.20 -18.61 -19.95
C VAL A 171 -3.72 -18.49 -20.05
N ASP A 172 -4.41 -19.52 -19.57
CA ASP A 172 -5.87 -19.54 -19.48
C ASP A 172 -6.32 -18.86 -18.18
N HIS A 173 -7.01 -17.75 -18.31
CA HIS A 173 -7.55 -17.01 -17.19
C HIS A 173 -9.04 -17.32 -16.91
N SER A 174 -9.63 -18.30 -17.58
CA SER A 174 -11.05 -18.65 -17.40
C SER A 174 -11.41 -19.07 -15.97
N VAL A 175 -10.43 -19.57 -15.21
CA VAL A 175 -10.58 -19.92 -13.79
C VAL A 175 -10.95 -18.73 -12.90
N LEU A 176 -10.66 -17.49 -13.34
CA LEU A 176 -11.08 -16.27 -12.64
C LEU A 176 -12.60 -16.10 -12.63
N GLY A 177 -13.30 -16.69 -13.61
CA GLY A 177 -14.74 -16.49 -13.83
C GLY A 177 -15.08 -15.03 -14.20
N GLU A 178 -16.26 -14.58 -13.84
CA GLU A 178 -16.66 -13.17 -14.00
C GLU A 178 -15.99 -12.28 -12.97
N VAL A 179 -15.23 -11.30 -13.44
CA VAL A 179 -14.46 -10.41 -12.58
C VAL A 179 -14.67 -8.93 -12.88
N VAL A 180 -14.51 -8.11 -11.87
CA VAL A 180 -14.30 -6.67 -12.03
C VAL A 180 -12.80 -6.45 -12.15
N GLN A 181 -12.35 -5.85 -13.25
CA GLN A 181 -10.94 -5.50 -13.47
C GLN A 181 -10.68 -4.07 -13.01
N ALA A 182 -9.61 -3.84 -12.27
CA ALA A 182 -9.12 -2.49 -12.05
C ALA A 182 -8.18 -2.08 -13.19
N ARG A 183 -8.31 -0.84 -13.66
CA ARG A 183 -7.45 -0.28 -14.70
C ARG A 183 -6.86 1.06 -14.28
N ASP A 184 -5.64 1.31 -14.76
CA ASP A 184 -4.91 2.53 -14.46
C ASP A 184 -3.82 2.76 -15.49
N GLU A 185 -3.23 3.95 -15.49
CA GLU A 185 -2.18 4.38 -16.40
C GLU A 185 -0.92 4.75 -15.63
N LEU A 186 0.23 4.29 -16.13
CA LEU A 186 1.55 4.72 -15.68
C LEU A 186 2.29 5.37 -16.83
N PHE A 187 3.04 6.43 -16.57
CA PHE A 187 3.79 7.14 -17.60
C PHE A 187 5.29 6.96 -17.43
N VAL A 188 5.97 6.66 -18.55
CA VAL A 188 7.42 6.74 -18.68
C VAL A 188 7.75 7.87 -19.64
N GLY A 189 8.14 9.02 -19.11
CA GLY A 189 8.18 10.24 -19.88
C GLY A 189 6.80 10.67 -20.34
N ARG A 190 6.54 10.58 -21.66
CA ARG A 190 5.22 10.87 -22.25
C ARG A 190 4.45 9.63 -22.68
N ASP A 191 5.11 8.48 -22.70
CA ASP A 191 4.53 7.24 -23.20
C ASP A 191 3.72 6.55 -22.10
N PRO A 192 2.44 6.25 -22.34
CA PRO A 192 1.61 5.57 -21.37
C PRO A 192 1.89 4.06 -21.34
N ILE A 193 1.75 3.49 -20.16
CA ILE A 193 1.65 2.05 -19.92
C ILE A 193 0.27 1.80 -19.37
N LEU A 194 -0.51 0.97 -20.06
CA LEU A 194 -1.88 0.65 -19.72
C LEU A 194 -1.93 -0.65 -18.92
N LEU A 195 -2.54 -0.60 -17.74
CA LEU A 195 -2.59 -1.70 -16.79
C LEU A 195 -4.03 -2.20 -16.59
N MET A 196 -4.18 -3.53 -16.61
CA MET A 196 -5.38 -4.26 -16.19
C MET A 196 -5.00 -5.27 -15.11
N VAL A 197 -5.70 -5.28 -13.99
CA VAL A 197 -5.43 -6.17 -12.87
C VAL A 197 -6.71 -6.70 -12.23
N GLU A 198 -6.73 -7.98 -11.87
CA GLU A 198 -7.81 -8.56 -11.07
C GLU A 198 -7.56 -8.23 -9.58
N PRO A 199 -8.43 -7.45 -8.91
CA PRO A 199 -8.13 -6.86 -7.60
C PRO A 199 -7.99 -7.85 -6.45
N HIS A 200 -8.66 -9.01 -6.52
CA HIS A 200 -8.65 -9.97 -5.42
C HIS A 200 -7.32 -10.73 -5.34
N SER A 201 -6.86 -11.28 -6.45
CA SER A 201 -5.59 -12.03 -6.54
C SER A 201 -4.38 -11.14 -6.81
N LEU A 202 -4.59 -9.95 -7.40
CA LEU A 202 -3.59 -9.06 -8.00
C LEU A 202 -2.95 -9.65 -9.28
N VAL A 203 -3.61 -10.59 -9.95
CA VAL A 203 -3.16 -11.04 -11.27
C VAL A 203 -3.19 -9.88 -12.26
N ILE A 204 -2.04 -9.56 -12.81
CA ILE A 204 -1.93 -8.64 -13.94
C ILE A 204 -2.43 -9.38 -15.18
N THR A 205 -3.61 -9.01 -15.66
CA THR A 205 -4.23 -9.59 -16.85
C THR A 205 -3.84 -8.87 -18.13
N GLY A 206 -3.39 -7.62 -18.03
CA GLY A 206 -2.88 -6.83 -19.13
C GLY A 206 -1.90 -5.76 -18.66
N LEU A 207 -0.77 -5.61 -19.38
CA LEU A 207 0.21 -4.55 -19.14
C LEU A 207 0.91 -4.21 -20.46
N TYR A 208 0.59 -3.05 -21.03
CA TYR A 208 0.95 -2.72 -22.40
C TYR A 208 1.61 -1.34 -22.50
N ALA A 209 2.80 -1.28 -23.09
CA ALA A 209 3.42 -0.03 -23.52
C ALA A 209 2.75 0.43 -24.82
N THR A 210 2.24 1.65 -24.82
CA THR A 210 1.48 2.19 -25.96
C THR A 210 1.98 3.60 -26.34
N ALA A 211 1.72 4.02 -27.56
CA ALA A 211 2.02 5.39 -28.00
C ALA A 211 0.94 6.36 -27.49
N ASP A 212 -0.29 5.88 -27.39
CA ASP A 212 -1.47 6.66 -27.02
C ASP A 212 -2.26 5.97 -25.90
N ARG A 213 -3.19 6.70 -25.32
CA ARG A 213 -4.13 6.23 -24.30
C ARG A 213 -5.59 6.55 -24.65
N ASP A 214 -5.87 6.66 -25.94
CA ASP A 214 -7.21 6.96 -26.41
C ASP A 214 -8.16 5.78 -26.23
N ALA A 215 -9.42 6.00 -26.60
CA ALA A 215 -10.46 4.99 -26.44
C ALA A 215 -10.23 3.73 -27.30
N GLU A 216 -9.61 3.88 -28.47
CA GLU A 216 -9.33 2.76 -29.36
C GLU A 216 -8.20 1.90 -28.81
N THR A 217 -7.13 2.53 -28.33
CA THR A 217 -6.00 1.84 -27.67
C THR A 217 -6.47 1.06 -26.44
N TRP A 218 -7.28 1.68 -25.56
CA TRP A 218 -7.89 0.97 -24.44
C TRP A 218 -8.86 -0.12 -24.88
N GLY A 219 -9.59 0.10 -25.98
CA GLY A 219 -10.43 -0.93 -26.59
C GLY A 219 -9.64 -2.18 -27.00
N CYS A 220 -8.47 -1.99 -27.61
CA CYS A 220 -7.54 -3.09 -27.93
C CYS A 220 -7.06 -3.81 -26.65
N VAL A 221 -6.72 -3.10 -25.58
CA VAL A 221 -6.31 -3.70 -24.30
C VAL A 221 -7.43 -4.57 -23.72
N LEU A 222 -8.69 -4.10 -23.77
CA LEU A 222 -9.84 -4.88 -23.32
C LEU A 222 -10.02 -6.15 -24.16
N LEU A 223 -9.91 -6.07 -25.48
CA LEU A 223 -9.99 -7.23 -26.37
C LEU A 223 -8.88 -8.24 -26.10
N PHE A 224 -7.61 -7.80 -25.96
CA PHE A 224 -6.51 -8.69 -25.59
C PHE A 224 -6.70 -9.37 -24.24
N THR A 225 -7.35 -8.69 -23.29
CA THR A 225 -7.68 -9.27 -21.99
C THR A 225 -8.76 -10.35 -22.15
N GLN A 226 -9.78 -10.12 -22.99
CA GLN A 226 -10.81 -11.11 -23.30
C GLN A 226 -10.27 -12.31 -24.08
N ASP A 227 -9.32 -12.10 -25.02
CA ASP A 227 -8.66 -13.18 -25.76
C ASP A 227 -7.94 -14.16 -24.83
N ARG A 228 -7.49 -13.70 -23.64
CA ARG A 228 -6.96 -14.52 -22.55
C ARG A 228 -8.05 -15.19 -21.69
N ARG A 229 -9.30 -15.18 -22.16
CA ARG A 229 -10.48 -15.75 -21.50
C ARG A 229 -10.85 -15.12 -20.16
N VAL A 230 -10.49 -13.86 -19.94
CA VAL A 230 -10.97 -13.09 -18.80
C VAL A 230 -12.40 -12.62 -19.10
N GLN A 231 -13.36 -13.03 -18.26
CA GLN A 231 -14.74 -12.58 -18.37
C GLN A 231 -14.91 -11.27 -17.58
N ILE A 232 -14.86 -10.14 -18.28
CA ILE A 232 -14.92 -8.81 -17.66
C ILE A 232 -16.40 -8.46 -17.42
N LYS A 233 -16.84 -8.51 -16.17
CA LYS A 233 -18.18 -8.10 -15.73
C LYS A 233 -18.26 -6.60 -15.43
N GLY A 234 -17.15 -6.01 -15.01
CA GLY A 234 -17.07 -4.60 -14.67
C GLY A 234 -15.64 -4.08 -14.68
N LEU A 235 -15.52 -2.76 -14.65
CA LEU A 235 -14.25 -2.04 -14.66
C LEU A 235 -14.23 -1.02 -13.53
N ALA A 236 -13.22 -1.10 -12.67
CA ALA A 236 -12.96 -0.12 -11.62
C ALA A 236 -11.88 0.86 -12.10
N GLU A 237 -12.17 2.17 -12.02
CA GLU A 237 -11.35 3.20 -12.65
C GLU A 237 -11.43 4.56 -11.94
N ASP A 238 -10.42 5.42 -12.14
CA ASP A 238 -10.37 6.77 -11.59
C ASP A 238 -11.23 7.80 -12.36
N GLY A 239 -11.74 7.43 -13.54
CA GLY A 239 -12.62 8.25 -14.37
C GLY A 239 -11.95 9.07 -15.45
N CYS A 240 -10.85 8.59 -16.00
CA CYS A 240 -10.24 9.19 -17.17
C CYS A 240 -11.20 9.16 -18.38
N ILE A 241 -11.22 10.25 -19.16
CA ILE A 241 -12.18 10.45 -20.25
C ILE A 241 -12.23 9.28 -21.29
N PRO A 242 -11.10 8.67 -21.71
CA PRO A 242 -11.12 7.61 -22.71
C PRO A 242 -11.80 6.31 -22.26
N TYR A 243 -11.96 6.11 -20.95
CA TYR A 243 -12.37 4.82 -20.40
C TYR A 243 -13.79 4.40 -20.81
N ALA A 244 -14.77 5.27 -20.67
CA ALA A 244 -16.15 4.95 -21.06
C ALA A 244 -16.28 4.68 -22.57
N ALA A 245 -15.55 5.41 -23.41
CA ALA A 245 -15.56 5.20 -24.86
C ALA A 245 -14.84 3.91 -25.27
N SER A 246 -13.85 3.42 -24.49
CA SER A 246 -13.13 2.19 -24.77
C SER A 246 -14.01 0.94 -24.71
N CYS A 247 -14.99 0.91 -23.79
CA CYS A 247 -15.96 -0.19 -23.72
C CYS A 247 -16.78 -0.31 -25.01
N LYS A 248 -17.19 0.85 -25.59
CA LYS A 248 -17.88 0.87 -26.91
C LYS A 248 -16.95 0.38 -28.02
N ALA A 249 -15.68 0.80 -28.04
CA ALA A 249 -14.68 0.36 -29.02
C ALA A 249 -14.47 -1.17 -28.95
N ALA A 250 -14.42 -1.74 -27.75
CA ALA A 250 -14.29 -3.19 -27.52
C ALA A 250 -15.63 -3.95 -27.64
N LYS A 251 -16.76 -3.26 -27.85
CA LYS A 251 -18.12 -3.85 -27.78
C LYS A 251 -18.37 -4.63 -26.49
N LEU A 252 -17.84 -4.11 -25.39
CA LEU A 252 -17.92 -4.71 -24.07
C LEU A 252 -19.05 -4.06 -23.27
N ASP A 253 -20.01 -4.88 -22.82
CA ASP A 253 -21.03 -4.49 -21.87
C ASP A 253 -20.54 -4.79 -20.45
N ALA A 254 -19.84 -3.83 -19.86
CA ALA A 254 -19.27 -3.94 -18.52
C ALA A 254 -19.74 -2.79 -17.65
N ALA A 255 -20.11 -3.10 -16.41
CA ALA A 255 -20.46 -2.09 -15.42
C ALA A 255 -19.24 -1.23 -15.07
N ILE A 256 -19.39 0.08 -15.06
CA ILE A 256 -18.32 1.00 -14.66
C ILE A 256 -18.47 1.31 -13.19
N GLN A 257 -17.44 0.98 -12.43
CA GLN A 257 -17.26 1.35 -11.03
C GLN A 257 -16.27 2.49 -10.94
N LYS A 258 -16.75 3.68 -10.64
CA LYS A 258 -15.86 4.81 -10.32
C LYS A 258 -15.16 4.56 -9.00
N ASP A 259 -13.87 4.83 -8.96
CA ASP A 259 -13.09 4.75 -7.72
C ASP A 259 -13.72 5.64 -6.64
N VAL A 260 -14.00 5.06 -5.47
CA VAL A 260 -14.62 5.81 -4.36
C VAL A 260 -13.59 6.62 -3.57
N TRP A 261 -12.32 6.25 -3.61
CA TRP A 261 -11.27 6.90 -2.81
C TRP A 261 -10.83 8.25 -3.38
N HIS A 262 -10.68 8.36 -4.70
CA HIS A 262 -10.22 9.60 -5.35
C HIS A 262 -11.13 10.80 -5.10
N PRO A 263 -12.47 10.70 -5.25
CA PRO A 263 -13.36 11.80 -4.92
C PRO A 263 -13.35 12.18 -3.44
N LEU A 264 -13.23 11.21 -2.54
CA LEU A 264 -13.10 11.47 -1.10
C LEU A 264 -11.79 12.22 -0.78
N GLU A 265 -10.68 11.81 -1.39
CA GLU A 265 -9.40 12.50 -1.25
C GLU A 265 -9.45 13.92 -1.85
N GLU A 266 -10.23 14.13 -2.90
CA GLU A 266 -10.45 15.45 -3.49
C GLU A 266 -11.18 16.38 -2.51
N VAL A 267 -12.21 15.90 -1.81
CA VAL A 267 -12.87 16.66 -0.73
C VAL A 267 -11.85 17.07 0.33
N ARG A 268 -10.97 16.13 0.73
CA ARG A 268 -9.91 16.40 1.71
C ARG A 268 -8.92 17.46 1.21
N LYS A 269 -8.53 17.42 -0.07
CA LYS A 269 -7.63 18.40 -0.70
C LYS A 269 -8.27 19.79 -0.71
N VAL A 270 -9.52 19.88 -1.14
CA VAL A 270 -10.26 21.15 -1.14
C VAL A 270 -10.42 21.72 0.27
N SER A 271 -10.72 20.87 1.27
CA SER A 271 -10.77 21.28 2.67
C SER A 271 -9.44 21.88 3.14
N LYS A 272 -8.30 21.28 2.79
CA LYS A 272 -6.96 21.79 3.10
C LYS A 272 -6.64 23.10 2.38
N ASP A 273 -7.12 23.28 1.16
CA ASP A 273 -6.89 24.52 0.41
C ASP A 273 -7.66 25.67 1.04
N VAL A 274 -8.92 25.47 1.43
CA VAL A 274 -9.72 26.47 2.15
C VAL A 274 -9.12 26.75 3.54
N GLU A 275 -8.58 25.73 4.22
CA GLU A 275 -7.87 25.89 5.50
C GLU A 275 -6.60 26.75 5.35
N ARG A 276 -5.84 26.59 4.27
CA ARG A 276 -4.68 27.46 3.99
C ARG A 276 -5.10 28.91 3.79
N GLU A 277 -6.23 29.14 3.12
CA GLU A 277 -6.79 30.47 2.94
C GLU A 277 -7.21 31.10 4.29
N ALA A 278 -7.89 30.32 5.14
CA ALA A 278 -8.24 30.75 6.50
C ALA A 278 -7.00 31.09 7.33
N ILE A 279 -5.93 30.27 7.28
CA ILE A 279 -4.66 30.54 7.97
C ILE A 279 -4.00 31.83 7.45
N GLN A 280 -4.09 32.13 6.15
CA GLN A 280 -3.58 33.40 5.61
C GLN A 280 -4.36 34.60 6.16
N LYS A 281 -5.69 34.50 6.25
CA LYS A 281 -6.52 35.53 6.89
C LYS A 281 -6.18 35.72 8.36
N LEU A 282 -6.04 34.62 9.11
CA LEU A 282 -5.64 34.67 10.53
C LEU A 282 -4.30 35.41 10.73
N LYS A 283 -3.31 35.18 9.88
CA LYS A 283 -2.03 35.91 9.94
C LYS A 283 -2.19 37.41 9.75
N LEU A 284 -3.09 37.82 8.85
CA LEU A 284 -3.38 39.24 8.65
C LEU A 284 -4.10 39.83 9.87
N VAL A 285 -5.06 39.12 10.43
CA VAL A 285 -5.75 39.50 11.68
C VAL A 285 -4.73 39.71 12.81
N GLU A 286 -3.81 38.73 13.02
CA GLU A 286 -2.76 38.86 14.03
C GLU A 286 -1.79 40.04 13.81
N GLN A 287 -1.48 40.36 12.53
CA GLN A 287 -0.64 41.49 12.19
C GLN A 287 -1.33 42.80 12.50
N LEU A 288 -2.61 42.95 12.13
CA LEU A 288 -3.41 44.12 12.44
C LEU A 288 -3.63 44.27 13.95
N GLU A 289 -3.88 43.21 14.66
CA GLU A 289 -4.00 43.22 16.12
C GLU A 289 -2.73 43.75 16.79
N LYS A 290 -1.55 43.29 16.36
CA LYS A 290 -0.25 43.79 16.85
C LYS A 290 -0.05 45.28 16.54
N ARG A 291 -0.54 45.75 15.38
CA ARG A 291 -0.48 47.16 14.99
C ARG A 291 -1.42 48.01 15.85
N LEU A 292 -2.68 47.56 16.00
CA LEU A 292 -3.69 48.24 16.80
C LEU A 292 -3.32 48.38 18.29
N ARG A 293 -2.60 47.37 18.83
CA ARG A 293 -2.07 47.44 20.20
C ARG A 293 -0.98 48.51 20.40
N LYS A 294 -0.28 48.90 19.32
CA LYS A 294 0.77 49.93 19.37
C LYS A 294 0.22 51.32 19.08
N ASP A 295 -0.64 51.43 18.10
CA ASP A 295 -1.21 52.67 17.60
C ASP A 295 -2.64 52.40 17.13
N TRP A 296 -3.60 52.89 17.90
CA TRP A 296 -5.01 52.72 17.60
C TRP A 296 -5.41 53.55 16.38
N ASN A 297 -6.07 52.90 15.42
CA ASN A 297 -6.58 53.56 14.22
C ASN A 297 -7.93 52.91 13.84
N ASP A 298 -8.98 53.72 13.74
CA ASP A 298 -10.35 53.28 13.48
C ASP A 298 -10.49 52.54 12.13
N ALA A 299 -9.76 52.99 11.09
CA ALA A 299 -9.76 52.32 9.79
C ALA A 299 -9.11 50.95 9.87
N ALA A 300 -7.98 50.81 10.59
CA ALA A 300 -7.32 49.53 10.80
C ALA A 300 -8.16 48.61 11.70
N PHE A 301 -8.94 49.14 12.63
CA PHE A 301 -9.88 48.36 13.43
C PHE A 301 -11.03 47.84 12.57
N ALA A 302 -11.60 48.66 11.67
CA ALA A 302 -12.63 48.22 10.74
C ALA A 302 -12.11 47.11 9.82
N GLU A 303 -10.89 47.23 9.29
CA GLU A 303 -10.22 46.17 8.50
C GLU A 303 -10.00 44.89 9.34
N TRP A 304 -9.61 45.00 10.60
CA TRP A 304 -9.45 43.87 11.52
C TRP A 304 -10.78 43.15 11.73
N VAL A 305 -11.89 43.89 11.95
CA VAL A 305 -13.23 43.30 12.10
C VAL A 305 -13.61 42.52 10.85
N GLU A 306 -13.47 43.11 9.66
CA GLU A 306 -13.81 42.46 8.39
C GLU A 306 -13.00 41.20 8.15
N LEU A 307 -11.68 41.23 8.37
CA LEU A 307 -10.81 40.07 8.21
C LEU A 307 -11.13 38.97 9.21
N ASN A 308 -11.49 39.31 10.44
CA ASN A 308 -11.88 38.35 11.46
C ASN A 308 -13.20 37.65 11.10
N GLU A 309 -14.19 38.42 10.60
CA GLU A 309 -15.45 37.87 10.09
C GLU A 309 -15.21 36.92 8.89
N GLN A 310 -14.33 37.31 7.96
CA GLN A 310 -13.93 36.45 6.83
C GLN A 310 -13.26 35.17 7.30
N PHE A 311 -12.37 35.23 8.31
CA PHE A 311 -11.73 34.07 8.90
C PHE A 311 -12.76 33.12 9.55
N ASP A 312 -13.66 33.66 10.38
CA ASP A 312 -14.70 32.90 11.06
C ASP A 312 -15.64 32.23 10.05
N HIS A 313 -15.98 32.91 8.97
CA HIS A 313 -16.80 32.39 7.89
C HIS A 313 -16.11 31.20 7.16
N LEU A 314 -14.81 31.34 6.85
CA LEU A 314 -14.02 30.25 6.25
C LEU A 314 -13.92 29.06 7.20
N LEU A 315 -13.67 29.30 8.49
CA LEU A 315 -13.57 28.25 9.51
C LEU A 315 -14.89 27.46 9.63
N ALA A 316 -16.03 28.17 9.62
CA ALA A 316 -17.34 27.54 9.63
C ALA A 316 -17.58 26.67 8.39
N GLN A 317 -17.16 27.11 7.21
CA GLN A 317 -17.26 26.32 5.98
C GLN A 317 -16.36 25.08 6.02
N ILE A 318 -15.12 25.20 6.51
CA ILE A 318 -14.19 24.06 6.66
C ILE A 318 -14.80 22.99 7.57
N ASN A 319 -15.35 23.40 8.73
CA ASN A 319 -15.94 22.47 9.69
C ASN A 319 -17.17 21.76 9.10
N ARG A 320 -18.02 22.48 8.37
CA ARG A 320 -19.16 21.89 7.66
C ARG A 320 -18.72 20.95 6.54
N LEU A 321 -17.69 21.33 5.77
CA LEU A 321 -17.16 20.46 4.70
C LEU A 321 -16.54 19.20 5.27
N ARG A 322 -15.85 19.26 6.42
CA ARG A 322 -15.34 18.07 7.12
C ARG A 322 -16.47 17.17 7.60
N PHE A 323 -17.53 17.73 8.15
CA PHE A 323 -18.72 16.95 8.51
C PHE A 323 -19.32 16.23 7.29
N TRP A 324 -19.53 16.95 6.17
CA TRP A 324 -20.05 16.34 4.95
C TRP A 324 -19.09 15.33 4.33
N HIS A 325 -17.79 15.49 4.51
CA HIS A 325 -16.80 14.48 4.10
C HIS A 325 -17.00 13.15 4.85
N GLU A 326 -17.22 13.18 6.16
CA GLU A 326 -17.54 11.98 6.94
C GLU A 326 -18.87 11.35 6.49
N CYS A 327 -19.88 12.17 6.19
CA CYS A 327 -21.15 11.68 5.64
C CYS A 327 -20.96 11.02 4.26
N LEU A 328 -20.09 11.59 3.40
CA LEU A 328 -19.79 11.01 2.09
C LEU A 328 -19.04 9.67 2.24
N TRP A 329 -18.10 9.58 3.18
CA TRP A 329 -17.48 8.30 3.54
C TRP A 329 -18.52 7.25 3.91
N ASP A 330 -19.47 7.62 4.75
CA ASP A 330 -20.54 6.72 5.16
C ASP A 330 -21.44 6.32 3.97
N ALA A 331 -21.74 7.27 3.09
CA ALA A 331 -22.58 7.04 1.91
C ALA A 331 -21.97 6.05 0.89
N VAL A 332 -20.66 5.84 0.86
CA VAL A 332 -19.99 4.89 -0.05
C VAL A 332 -19.55 3.60 0.64
N GLU A 333 -19.93 3.38 1.92
CA GLU A 333 -19.63 2.14 2.61
C GLU A 333 -20.56 1.00 2.17
N LEU A 334 -20.01 -0.21 2.13
CA LEU A 334 -20.76 -1.44 1.82
C LEU A 334 -21.48 -1.99 3.05
N VAL A 335 -20.87 -1.81 4.23
CA VAL A 335 -21.38 -2.35 5.50
C VAL A 335 -21.32 -1.26 6.54
N ASP A 336 -22.44 -1.02 7.23
CA ASP A 336 -22.47 -0.19 8.42
C ASP A 336 -21.64 -0.84 9.53
N TRP A 337 -20.62 -0.15 10.03
CA TRP A 337 -19.71 -0.73 11.02
C TRP A 337 -20.34 -0.88 12.42
N ARG A 338 -21.43 -0.16 12.70
CA ARG A 338 -22.14 -0.20 13.99
C ARG A 338 -23.12 -1.35 14.07
N SER A 339 -24.05 -1.41 13.10
CA SER A 339 -25.06 -2.46 13.02
C SER A 339 -24.53 -3.75 12.38
N GLY A 340 -23.69 -3.65 11.38
CA GLY A 340 -23.29 -4.76 10.49
C GLY A 340 -24.19 -4.88 9.26
N GLU A 341 -25.20 -4.04 9.15
CA GLU A 341 -26.12 -4.03 8.01
C GLU A 341 -25.39 -3.88 6.68
N ILE A 342 -25.65 -4.79 5.75
CA ILE A 342 -25.14 -4.68 4.37
C ILE A 342 -26.04 -3.69 3.66
N ARG A 343 -25.43 -2.61 3.17
CA ARG A 343 -26.16 -1.50 2.56
C ARG A 343 -26.59 -1.81 1.14
N HIS A 344 -27.69 -1.21 0.73
CA HIS A 344 -28.25 -1.31 -0.61
C HIS A 344 -28.22 0.04 -1.34
N ARG A 345 -28.28 -0.01 -2.68
CA ARG A 345 -28.14 1.16 -3.55
C ARG A 345 -29.03 2.34 -3.15
N ALA A 346 -30.31 2.09 -2.85
CA ALA A 346 -31.25 3.18 -2.57
C ALA A 346 -30.89 3.97 -1.32
N LEU A 347 -30.46 3.30 -0.24
CA LEU A 347 -30.02 3.96 0.99
C LEU A 347 -28.75 4.79 0.76
N ASN A 348 -27.73 4.19 0.14
CA ASN A 348 -26.48 4.88 -0.10
C ASN A 348 -26.65 6.06 -1.07
N GLN A 349 -27.51 5.92 -2.08
CA GLN A 349 -27.83 7.01 -3.00
C GLN A 349 -28.51 8.17 -2.24
N TRP A 350 -29.48 7.88 -1.38
CA TRP A 350 -30.12 8.88 -0.54
C TRP A 350 -29.11 9.61 0.36
N LEU A 351 -28.23 8.86 1.05
CA LEU A 351 -27.17 9.44 1.88
C LEU A 351 -26.23 10.32 1.08
N ALA A 352 -25.84 9.89 -0.13
CA ALA A 352 -24.98 10.63 -1.03
C ALA A 352 -25.66 11.93 -1.53
N ASP A 353 -26.94 11.87 -1.89
CA ASP A 353 -27.71 13.00 -2.36
C ASP A 353 -27.89 14.06 -1.26
N GLU A 354 -28.21 13.63 -0.01
CA GLU A 354 -28.32 14.55 1.13
C GLU A 354 -26.96 15.19 1.47
N THR A 355 -25.88 14.41 1.40
CA THR A 355 -24.53 14.92 1.60
C THR A 355 -24.18 15.96 0.53
N LEU A 356 -24.47 15.68 -0.73
CA LEU A 356 -24.21 16.60 -1.84
C LEU A 356 -25.01 17.88 -1.70
N LYS A 357 -26.29 17.81 -1.30
CA LYS A 357 -27.10 19.00 -0.99
C LYS A 357 -26.44 19.86 0.08
N GLY A 358 -25.92 19.24 1.14
CA GLY A 358 -25.21 19.94 2.20
C GLY A 358 -23.91 20.62 1.74
N ILE A 359 -23.12 19.95 0.89
CA ILE A 359 -21.89 20.52 0.28
C ILE A 359 -22.24 21.69 -0.63
N LYS A 360 -23.30 21.60 -1.46
CA LYS A 360 -23.77 22.66 -2.35
C LYS A 360 -24.24 23.94 -1.61
N GLN A 361 -24.59 23.84 -0.34
CA GLN A 361 -24.94 25.01 0.46
C GLN A 361 -23.74 25.84 0.93
N LEU A 362 -22.51 25.32 0.79
CA LEU A 362 -21.30 26.03 1.18
C LEU A 362 -20.87 27.00 0.06
N PRO A 363 -20.83 28.32 0.31
CA PRO A 363 -20.70 29.32 -0.77
C PRO A 363 -19.28 29.46 -1.35
N HIS A 364 -18.28 28.74 -0.84
CA HIS A 364 -16.90 28.87 -1.30
C HIS A 364 -16.73 28.34 -2.75
N PRO A 365 -16.12 29.11 -3.68
CA PRO A 365 -16.05 28.75 -5.11
C PRO A 365 -15.39 27.41 -5.39
N ARG A 366 -14.34 27.04 -4.63
CA ARG A 366 -13.68 25.72 -4.79
C ARG A 366 -14.57 24.58 -4.32
N ILE A 367 -15.40 24.81 -3.29
CA ILE A 367 -16.35 23.81 -2.80
C ILE A 367 -17.49 23.62 -3.79
N GLN A 368 -17.96 24.69 -4.44
CA GLN A 368 -18.99 24.61 -5.49
C GLN A 368 -18.51 23.77 -6.69
N LYS A 369 -17.30 24.04 -7.19
CA LYS A 369 -16.69 23.22 -8.25
C LYS A 369 -16.50 21.75 -7.85
N LEU A 370 -16.18 21.50 -6.59
CA LEU A 370 -16.10 20.14 -6.06
C LEU A 370 -17.47 19.46 -6.08
N ALA A 371 -18.52 20.18 -5.63
CA ALA A 371 -19.88 19.65 -5.59
C ALA A 371 -20.40 19.26 -7.00
N GLU A 372 -20.14 20.08 -8.01
CA GLU A 372 -20.48 19.79 -9.41
C GLU A 372 -19.80 18.50 -9.92
N ARG A 373 -18.52 18.30 -9.55
CA ARG A 373 -17.79 17.08 -9.93
C ARG A 373 -18.32 15.84 -9.22
N LEU A 374 -18.57 15.96 -7.90
CA LEU A 374 -19.16 14.87 -7.12
C LEU A 374 -20.53 14.45 -7.64
N GLU A 375 -21.38 15.41 -8.02
CA GLU A 375 -22.70 15.13 -8.60
C GLU A 375 -22.63 14.23 -9.83
N ASN A 376 -21.65 14.47 -10.70
CA ASN A 376 -21.44 13.66 -11.91
C ASN A 376 -20.84 12.27 -11.63
N GLN A 377 -20.11 12.10 -10.52
CA GLN A 377 -19.40 10.87 -10.22
C GLN A 377 -20.16 9.92 -9.28
N LEU A 378 -20.99 10.46 -8.40
CA LEU A 378 -21.69 9.69 -7.35
C LEU A 378 -22.48 8.50 -7.87
N PRO A 379 -23.25 8.58 -9.00
CA PRO A 379 -23.99 7.44 -9.51
C PRO A 379 -23.09 6.24 -9.85
N GLU A 380 -21.91 6.48 -10.44
CA GLU A 380 -20.95 5.45 -10.83
C GLU A 380 -20.11 4.96 -9.65
N MET A 381 -19.92 5.79 -8.60
CA MET A 381 -19.24 5.38 -7.37
C MET A 381 -20.01 4.30 -6.60
N LEU A 382 -21.33 4.21 -6.77
CA LEU A 382 -22.19 3.27 -6.06
C LEU A 382 -22.50 1.99 -6.86
N THR A 383 -21.93 1.80 -8.06
CA THR A 383 -22.18 0.65 -8.93
C THR A 383 -21.84 -0.70 -8.27
N PHE A 384 -20.89 -0.71 -7.34
CA PHE A 384 -20.54 -1.92 -6.58
C PHE A 384 -21.72 -2.51 -5.79
N LEU A 385 -22.68 -1.68 -5.39
CA LEU A 385 -23.89 -2.13 -4.68
C LEU A 385 -24.84 -2.88 -5.63
N ASP A 386 -24.92 -2.48 -6.90
CA ASP A 386 -25.67 -3.22 -7.90
C ASP A 386 -24.99 -4.55 -8.21
N GLY A 387 -23.66 -4.55 -8.27
CA GLY A 387 -22.87 -5.77 -8.53
C GLY A 387 -22.99 -6.85 -7.47
N ILE A 388 -23.19 -6.49 -6.20
CA ILE A 388 -23.37 -7.46 -5.10
C ILE A 388 -24.84 -7.85 -4.88
N ALA A 389 -25.81 -7.07 -5.35
CA ALA A 389 -27.22 -7.23 -5.00
C ALA A 389 -27.76 -8.64 -5.31
N GLN A 390 -27.56 -9.13 -6.51
CA GLN A 390 -28.04 -10.45 -6.93
C GLN A 390 -27.34 -11.62 -6.19
N PRO A 391 -25.99 -11.67 -6.13
CA PRO A 391 -25.31 -12.69 -5.34
C PRO A 391 -25.68 -12.67 -3.85
N LEU A 392 -25.90 -11.48 -3.29
CA LEU A 392 -26.32 -11.33 -1.89
C LEU A 392 -27.73 -11.88 -1.68
N ALA A 393 -28.69 -11.55 -2.55
CA ALA A 393 -30.05 -12.08 -2.49
C ALA A 393 -30.09 -13.61 -2.59
N ALA A 394 -29.28 -14.20 -3.49
CA ALA A 394 -29.17 -15.64 -3.61
C ALA A 394 -28.54 -16.30 -2.35
N TRP A 395 -27.62 -15.62 -1.69
CA TRP A 395 -27.06 -16.05 -0.42
C TRP A 395 -28.07 -15.93 0.72
N GLN A 396 -28.82 -14.83 0.78
CA GLN A 396 -29.88 -14.61 1.79
C GLN A 396 -30.98 -15.68 1.69
N ALA A 397 -31.40 -16.05 0.49
CA ALA A 397 -32.35 -17.14 0.32
C ALA A 397 -31.84 -18.50 0.87
N GLN A 398 -30.52 -18.79 0.77
CA GLN A 398 -29.92 -19.96 1.41
C GLN A 398 -29.91 -19.85 2.94
N LEU A 399 -29.63 -18.64 3.46
CA LEU A 399 -29.62 -18.37 4.89
C LEU A 399 -31.01 -18.56 5.50
N GLU A 400 -32.08 -18.02 4.85
CA GLU A 400 -33.47 -18.15 5.27
C GLU A 400 -33.98 -19.61 5.27
N GLN A 401 -33.48 -20.43 4.35
CA GLN A 401 -33.78 -21.87 4.36
C GLN A 401 -33.18 -22.58 5.58
N HIS A 402 -32.07 -22.05 6.10
CA HIS A 402 -31.37 -22.63 7.24
C HIS A 402 -31.92 -22.15 8.59
N PHE A 403 -32.23 -20.86 8.71
CA PHE A 403 -32.79 -20.27 9.92
C PHE A 403 -34.31 -20.18 9.80
N GLN A 404 -35.02 -20.87 10.73
CA GLN A 404 -36.51 -20.81 10.78
C GLN A 404 -37.01 -19.40 11.16
N ASP A 405 -36.27 -18.67 11.97
CA ASP A 405 -36.59 -17.33 12.41
C ASP A 405 -35.77 -16.27 11.64
N PRO A 406 -36.44 -15.39 10.87
CA PRO A 406 -35.77 -14.32 10.11
C PRO A 406 -34.94 -13.38 10.98
N PHE A 407 -35.29 -13.20 12.26
CA PHE A 407 -34.52 -12.39 13.18
C PHE A 407 -33.08 -12.93 13.37
N TRP A 408 -32.95 -14.25 13.60
CA TRP A 408 -31.63 -14.87 13.76
C TRP A 408 -30.85 -14.90 12.47
N ALA A 409 -31.50 -15.05 11.32
CA ALA A 409 -30.87 -14.95 10.02
C ALA A 409 -30.24 -13.54 9.83
N ALA A 410 -31.01 -12.49 10.14
CA ALA A 410 -30.50 -11.11 10.06
C ALA A 410 -29.35 -10.86 11.06
N CYS A 411 -29.50 -11.30 12.33
CA CYS A 411 -28.45 -11.15 13.35
C CYS A 411 -27.14 -11.84 12.92
N PHE A 412 -27.23 -13.02 12.32
CA PHE A 412 -26.06 -13.74 11.81
C PHE A 412 -25.41 -13.00 10.64
N GLN A 413 -26.18 -12.62 9.61
CA GLN A 413 -25.71 -11.83 8.47
C GLN A 413 -24.94 -10.59 8.93
N ASP A 414 -25.59 -9.79 9.78
CA ASP A 414 -25.05 -8.52 10.25
C ASP A 414 -23.77 -8.71 11.07
N SER A 415 -23.72 -9.77 11.87
CA SER A 415 -22.52 -10.08 12.65
C SER A 415 -21.34 -10.51 11.78
N VAL A 416 -21.57 -11.34 10.75
CA VAL A 416 -20.51 -11.72 9.78
C VAL A 416 -20.03 -10.49 8.99
N ALA A 417 -20.94 -9.67 8.50
CA ALA A 417 -20.61 -8.46 7.76
C ALA A 417 -19.89 -7.42 8.64
N ARG A 418 -20.34 -7.25 9.90
CA ARG A 418 -19.69 -6.39 10.88
C ARG A 418 -18.28 -6.85 11.19
N LEU A 419 -18.07 -8.15 11.40
CA LEU A 419 -16.74 -8.72 11.61
C LEU A 419 -15.82 -8.37 10.47
N TRP A 420 -16.25 -8.62 9.22
CA TRP A 420 -15.47 -8.27 8.02
C TRP A 420 -15.06 -6.79 8.00
N ARG A 421 -16.01 -5.88 8.29
CA ARG A 421 -15.77 -4.43 8.28
C ARG A 421 -14.81 -3.97 9.37
N LEU A 422 -14.95 -4.53 10.57
CA LEU A 422 -14.10 -4.21 11.72
C LEU A 422 -12.68 -4.78 11.56
N GLU A 423 -12.53 -6.00 11.05
CA GLU A 423 -11.22 -6.58 10.73
C GLU A 423 -10.49 -5.77 9.65
N HIS A 424 -11.23 -5.24 8.66
CA HIS A 424 -10.65 -4.33 7.67
C HIS A 424 -10.14 -3.05 8.34
N ALA A 425 -10.89 -2.46 9.26
CA ALA A 425 -10.47 -1.30 10.02
C ALA A 425 -9.25 -1.57 10.91
N LEU A 426 -9.16 -2.75 11.54
CA LEU A 426 -7.99 -3.18 12.32
C LEU A 426 -6.73 -3.29 11.44
N ARG A 427 -6.84 -3.91 10.27
CA ARG A 427 -5.73 -4.01 9.30
C ARG A 427 -5.23 -2.64 8.86
N ASN A 428 -6.11 -1.66 8.77
CA ASN A 428 -5.78 -0.26 8.48
C ASN A 428 -5.33 0.53 9.72
N GLY A 429 -4.97 -0.15 10.82
CA GLY A 429 -4.34 0.45 12.01
C GLY A 429 -5.32 1.03 13.04
N GLN A 430 -6.63 0.85 12.89
CA GLN A 430 -7.64 1.35 13.84
C GLN A 430 -7.79 0.43 15.05
N LYS A 431 -6.77 0.41 15.91
CA LYS A 431 -6.66 -0.50 17.08
C LYS A 431 -7.83 -0.42 18.07
N LYS A 432 -8.60 0.68 18.06
CA LYS A 432 -9.77 0.86 18.94
C LYS A 432 -10.83 -0.23 18.77
N PHE A 433 -10.89 -0.88 17.62
CA PHE A 433 -11.87 -1.93 17.33
C PHE A 433 -11.49 -3.34 17.79
N HIS A 434 -10.28 -3.53 18.35
CA HIS A 434 -9.78 -4.86 18.72
C HIS A 434 -10.72 -5.60 19.68
N LYS A 435 -11.24 -4.92 20.71
CA LYS A 435 -12.18 -5.52 21.68
C LYS A 435 -13.48 -5.94 21.00
N THR A 436 -14.04 -5.06 20.19
CA THR A 436 -15.31 -5.32 19.49
C THR A 436 -15.18 -6.49 18.49
N VAL A 437 -14.05 -6.62 17.81
CA VAL A 437 -13.78 -7.77 16.93
C VAL A 437 -13.81 -9.07 17.73
N LEU A 438 -13.14 -9.12 18.89
CA LEU A 438 -13.15 -10.33 19.75
C LEU A 438 -14.56 -10.67 20.22
N GLU A 439 -15.35 -9.68 20.63
CA GLU A 439 -16.73 -9.88 21.05
C GLU A 439 -17.59 -10.47 19.92
N VAL A 440 -17.49 -9.94 18.70
CA VAL A 440 -18.24 -10.45 17.54
C VAL A 440 -17.75 -11.85 17.14
N GLN A 441 -16.43 -12.11 17.19
CA GLN A 441 -15.89 -13.43 16.91
C GLN A 441 -16.38 -14.48 17.91
N GLN A 442 -16.40 -14.17 19.21
CA GLN A 442 -16.91 -15.06 20.25
C GLN A 442 -18.39 -15.37 20.05
N TRP A 443 -19.18 -14.36 19.69
CA TRP A 443 -20.61 -14.56 19.41
C TRP A 443 -20.82 -15.45 18.17
N LEU A 444 -20.09 -15.21 17.08
CA LEU A 444 -20.16 -16.03 15.87
C LEU A 444 -19.65 -17.46 16.08
N ALA A 445 -18.65 -17.67 16.93
CA ALA A 445 -18.10 -18.99 17.21
C ALA A 445 -19.18 -19.97 17.73
N VAL A 446 -20.12 -19.49 18.55
CA VAL A 446 -21.23 -20.30 19.07
C VAL A 446 -22.07 -20.90 17.93
N TRP A 447 -22.28 -20.16 16.84
CA TRP A 447 -23.03 -20.62 15.68
C TRP A 447 -22.18 -21.48 14.75
N ILE A 448 -20.97 -21.03 14.44
CA ILE A 448 -20.09 -21.66 13.45
C ILE A 448 -19.57 -23.03 13.93
N GLU A 449 -19.26 -23.17 15.24
CA GLU A 449 -18.77 -24.42 15.82
C GLU A 449 -19.88 -25.46 15.93
N SER A 450 -21.16 -25.06 15.98
CA SER A 450 -22.28 -25.96 16.12
C SER A 450 -22.75 -26.57 14.79
N ASP A 451 -22.48 -25.92 13.65
CA ASP A 451 -23.02 -26.33 12.35
C ASP A 451 -22.07 -25.99 11.18
N PRO A 452 -21.52 -27.00 10.47
CA PRO A 452 -20.68 -26.79 9.29
C PRO A 452 -21.37 -26.05 8.13
N GLN A 453 -22.69 -26.10 8.03
CA GLN A 453 -23.43 -25.36 6.99
C GLN A 453 -23.43 -23.86 7.30
N ILE A 454 -23.56 -23.48 8.57
CA ILE A 454 -23.44 -22.09 9.02
C ILE A 454 -22.03 -21.55 8.74
N GLN A 455 -21.00 -22.36 9.01
CA GLN A 455 -19.63 -21.98 8.66
C GLN A 455 -19.49 -21.72 7.15
N ALA A 456 -20.00 -22.60 6.31
CA ALA A 456 -19.96 -22.44 4.86
C ALA A 456 -20.70 -21.19 4.38
N LEU A 457 -21.85 -20.84 5.01
CA LEU A 457 -22.59 -19.62 4.73
C LEU A 457 -21.81 -18.37 5.16
N ALA A 458 -21.14 -18.39 6.34
CA ALA A 458 -20.28 -17.29 6.76
C ALA A 458 -19.12 -17.06 5.77
N GLU A 459 -18.44 -18.13 5.36
CA GLU A 459 -17.33 -18.05 4.40
C GLU A 459 -17.79 -17.53 3.03
N LYS A 460 -18.98 -17.95 2.55
CA LYS A 460 -19.56 -17.44 1.30
C LYS A 460 -19.83 -15.93 1.38
N LEU A 461 -20.44 -15.46 2.48
CA LEU A 461 -20.67 -14.02 2.66
C LEU A 461 -19.38 -13.23 2.73
N LEU A 462 -18.42 -13.69 3.53
CA LEU A 462 -17.09 -13.06 3.61
C LEU A 462 -16.42 -12.97 2.23
N ASN A 463 -16.55 -13.99 1.40
CA ASN A 463 -16.01 -14.00 0.05
C ASN A 463 -16.74 -13.01 -0.88
N LEU A 464 -18.07 -12.90 -0.77
CA LEU A 464 -18.85 -11.89 -1.51
C LEU A 464 -18.38 -10.47 -1.14
N LEU A 465 -18.27 -10.17 0.16
CA LEU A 465 -17.83 -8.86 0.64
C LEU A 465 -16.39 -8.54 0.22
N LYS A 466 -15.47 -9.52 0.29
CA LYS A 466 -14.07 -9.37 -0.13
C LYS A 466 -13.91 -9.15 -1.63
N ARG A 467 -14.78 -9.77 -2.45
CA ARG A 467 -14.73 -9.64 -3.92
C ARG A 467 -15.44 -8.39 -4.44
N THR A 468 -16.14 -7.66 -3.58
CA THR A 468 -16.79 -6.39 -3.98
C THR A 468 -15.74 -5.32 -4.19
N VAL A 469 -15.51 -4.95 -5.45
CA VAL A 469 -14.50 -3.95 -5.86
C VAL A 469 -15.13 -2.57 -5.82
N ARG A 470 -14.50 -1.66 -5.06
CA ARG A 470 -14.94 -0.26 -4.91
C ARG A 470 -13.90 0.76 -5.38
N THR A 471 -12.66 0.31 -5.54
CA THR A 471 -11.53 1.19 -5.87
C THR A 471 -10.61 0.57 -6.90
N SER A 472 -9.85 1.40 -7.61
CA SER A 472 -8.76 1.00 -8.50
C SER A 472 -7.42 0.83 -7.77
N CYS A 473 -7.36 0.93 -6.43
CA CYS A 473 -6.12 0.87 -5.63
C CYS A 473 -5.23 -0.36 -5.90
N SER A 474 -5.80 -1.47 -6.39
CA SER A 474 -5.01 -2.63 -6.82
C SER A 474 -4.10 -2.29 -8.00
N ALA A 475 -4.58 -1.51 -8.96
CA ALA A 475 -3.77 -1.04 -10.08
C ALA A 475 -2.69 -0.04 -9.61
N GLU A 476 -3.02 0.89 -8.71
CA GLU A 476 -2.03 1.78 -8.09
C GLU A 476 -0.94 0.99 -7.34
N THR A 477 -1.33 -0.10 -6.67
CA THR A 477 -0.38 -0.99 -5.98
C THR A 477 0.62 -1.57 -6.98
N ILE A 478 0.15 -2.09 -8.11
CA ILE A 478 1.03 -2.61 -9.17
C ILE A 478 1.92 -1.49 -9.73
N ASN A 479 1.36 -0.31 -10.01
CA ASN A 479 2.11 0.85 -10.49
C ASN A 479 3.21 1.26 -9.52
N SER A 480 2.96 1.20 -8.20
CA SER A 480 3.96 1.51 -7.18
C SER A 480 5.12 0.49 -7.15
N VAL A 481 4.85 -0.78 -7.44
CA VAL A 481 5.87 -1.83 -7.55
C VAL A 481 6.64 -1.71 -8.86
N LEU A 482 5.97 -1.44 -9.98
CA LEU A 482 6.58 -1.37 -11.31
C LEU A 482 7.48 -0.14 -11.51
N ARG A 483 7.06 1.03 -10.99
CA ARG A 483 7.76 2.31 -11.20
C ARG A 483 9.26 2.26 -10.86
N PRO A 484 9.73 1.72 -9.71
CA PRO A 484 11.15 1.63 -9.41
C PRO A 484 11.97 0.82 -10.42
N TYR A 485 11.35 -0.16 -11.08
CA TYR A 485 12.01 -0.94 -12.14
C TYR A 485 12.17 -0.10 -13.41
N LEU A 486 11.11 0.58 -13.83
CA LEU A 486 11.14 1.45 -15.01
C LEU A 486 12.13 2.61 -14.84
N ASP A 487 12.17 3.23 -13.66
CA ASP A 487 13.10 4.33 -13.36
C ASP A 487 14.58 3.91 -13.45
N ARG A 488 14.88 2.62 -13.25
CA ARG A 488 16.25 2.07 -13.34
C ARG A 488 16.62 1.58 -14.74
N ARG A 489 15.62 1.42 -15.64
CA ARG A 489 15.79 0.84 -16.99
C ARG A 489 15.87 1.91 -18.05
N ARG A 490 17.06 2.52 -18.16
CA ARG A 490 17.31 3.57 -19.17
C ARG A 490 17.32 3.03 -20.61
N GLU A 491 17.55 1.74 -20.79
CA GLU A 491 17.57 1.04 -22.10
C GLU A 491 16.16 0.80 -22.67
N CYS A 492 15.12 0.82 -21.86
CA CYS A 492 13.72 0.65 -22.32
C CYS A 492 13.17 1.97 -22.91
N THR A 493 13.86 2.55 -23.89
CA THR A 493 13.51 3.85 -24.49
C THR A 493 12.45 3.74 -25.57
N ASP A 494 12.41 2.64 -26.30
CA ASP A 494 11.41 2.38 -27.33
C ASP A 494 10.29 1.47 -26.82
N LEU A 495 9.14 1.49 -27.49
CA LEU A 495 7.94 0.74 -27.12
C LEU A 495 8.16 -0.78 -27.12
N ILE A 496 8.98 -1.30 -28.06
CA ILE A 496 9.20 -2.74 -28.20
C ILE A 496 10.03 -3.24 -27.02
N SER A 497 11.19 -2.62 -26.75
CA SER A 497 12.05 -2.97 -25.61
C SER A 497 11.29 -2.85 -24.30
N ARG A 498 10.46 -1.81 -24.16
CA ARG A 498 9.61 -1.62 -22.98
C ARG A 498 8.58 -2.74 -22.85
N GLN A 499 7.89 -3.11 -23.94
CA GLN A 499 6.92 -4.20 -23.90
C GLN A 499 7.56 -5.55 -23.55
N LEU A 500 8.74 -5.84 -24.06
CA LEU A 500 9.47 -7.06 -23.70
C LEU A 500 9.80 -7.10 -22.20
N PHE A 501 10.23 -5.97 -21.64
CA PHE A 501 10.44 -5.86 -20.20
C PHE A 501 9.14 -6.04 -19.41
N LEU A 502 8.04 -5.42 -19.84
CA LEU A 502 6.73 -5.55 -19.18
C LEU A 502 6.22 -6.99 -19.21
N ASN A 503 6.38 -7.71 -20.31
CA ASN A 503 6.02 -9.13 -20.39
C ASN A 503 6.77 -9.96 -19.32
N LEU A 504 8.07 -9.73 -19.21
CA LEU A 504 8.90 -10.41 -18.23
C LEU A 504 8.49 -10.06 -16.80
N PHE A 505 8.21 -8.77 -16.54
CA PHE A 505 7.70 -8.31 -15.25
C PHE A 505 6.36 -8.96 -14.89
N VAL A 506 5.41 -9.03 -15.82
CA VAL A 506 4.09 -9.66 -15.59
C VAL A 506 4.24 -11.12 -15.23
N LEU A 507 5.05 -11.89 -15.97
CA LEU A 507 5.28 -13.30 -15.69
C LEU A 507 5.87 -13.48 -14.29
N TRP A 508 6.95 -12.76 -13.99
CA TRP A 508 7.58 -12.80 -12.68
C TRP A 508 6.61 -12.39 -11.56
N PHE A 509 5.93 -11.25 -11.69
CA PHE A 509 5.05 -10.73 -10.65
C PHE A 509 3.89 -11.68 -10.37
N ASN A 510 3.25 -12.23 -11.40
CA ASN A 510 2.12 -13.14 -11.24
C ASN A 510 2.52 -14.48 -10.59
N MET A 511 3.80 -14.87 -10.66
CA MET A 511 4.35 -16.06 -10.02
C MET A 511 5.10 -15.78 -8.70
N HIS A 512 5.37 -14.50 -8.38
CA HIS A 512 6.12 -14.14 -7.19
C HIS A 512 5.26 -14.28 -5.93
N LYS A 513 5.76 -15.03 -4.92
CA LYS A 513 5.07 -15.20 -3.63
C LYS A 513 5.24 -13.97 -2.75
N PHE A 514 4.14 -13.43 -2.28
CA PHE A 514 4.16 -12.26 -1.41
C PHE A 514 4.88 -12.55 -0.08
N GLU A 515 5.81 -11.71 0.30
CA GLU A 515 6.56 -11.84 1.56
C GLU A 515 5.77 -11.39 2.78
N ARG A 516 4.81 -10.49 2.61
CA ARG A 516 4.07 -9.81 3.70
C ARG A 516 2.59 -9.66 3.37
N GLY A 517 1.82 -9.27 4.39
CA GLY A 517 0.41 -8.95 4.24
C GLY A 517 -0.50 -10.18 4.17
N PRO A 518 -1.79 -9.98 3.86
CA PRO A 518 -2.80 -11.05 3.90
C PRO A 518 -2.61 -12.14 2.84
N ARG A 519 -1.79 -11.87 1.80
CA ARG A 519 -1.48 -12.80 0.72
C ARG A 519 -0.12 -13.52 0.91
N LYS A 520 0.53 -13.35 2.07
CA LYS A 520 1.86 -13.91 2.36
C LYS A 520 1.96 -15.39 2.00
N GLY A 521 3.05 -15.75 1.32
CA GLY A 521 3.40 -17.12 0.93
C GLY A 521 2.67 -17.64 -0.31
N LYS A 522 1.79 -16.85 -0.92
CA LYS A 522 1.09 -17.18 -2.17
C LYS A 522 1.41 -16.17 -3.26
N SER A 523 1.47 -16.63 -4.50
CA SER A 523 1.57 -15.76 -5.67
C SER A 523 0.19 -15.32 -6.18
N PRO A 524 0.10 -14.27 -7.01
CA PRO A 524 -1.15 -13.91 -7.69
C PRO A 524 -1.80 -15.09 -8.42
N TYR A 525 -1.04 -15.88 -9.18
CA TYR A 525 -1.57 -17.06 -9.87
C TYR A 525 -2.07 -18.14 -8.91
N GLU A 526 -1.34 -18.44 -7.82
CA GLU A 526 -1.82 -19.38 -6.80
C GLU A 526 -3.12 -18.92 -6.14
N ILE A 527 -3.28 -17.62 -5.87
CA ILE A 527 -4.52 -17.06 -5.30
C ILE A 527 -5.67 -17.16 -6.31
N ALA A 528 -5.39 -16.96 -7.58
CA ALA A 528 -6.35 -17.07 -8.68
C ALA A 528 -6.72 -18.52 -9.02
N GLY A 529 -5.93 -19.50 -8.58
CA GLY A 529 -6.09 -20.90 -8.97
C GLY A 529 -5.53 -21.20 -10.36
N ILE A 530 -4.62 -20.38 -10.89
CA ILE A 530 -3.95 -20.59 -12.17
C ILE A 530 -2.69 -21.43 -11.91
N ASP A 531 -2.64 -22.62 -12.47
CA ASP A 531 -1.50 -23.52 -12.38
C ASP A 531 -0.75 -23.58 -13.73
N LEU A 532 0.54 -23.28 -13.70
CA LEU A 532 1.44 -23.37 -14.86
C LEU A 532 2.36 -24.59 -14.82
N GLY A 533 2.11 -25.54 -13.91
CA GLY A 533 2.90 -26.77 -13.73
C GLY A 533 4.23 -26.55 -13.00
N THR A 534 4.57 -25.33 -12.65
CA THR A 534 5.75 -24.97 -11.83
C THR A 534 5.55 -23.60 -11.17
N ASP A 535 6.14 -23.41 -10.01
CA ASP A 535 6.20 -22.13 -9.30
C ASP A 535 7.49 -21.33 -9.59
N ASP A 536 8.39 -21.86 -10.43
CA ASP A 536 9.63 -21.19 -10.86
C ASP A 536 9.47 -20.55 -12.25
N TRP A 537 9.30 -19.25 -12.31
CA TRP A 537 9.17 -18.47 -13.55
C TRP A 537 10.37 -18.59 -14.49
N LEU A 538 11.59 -18.86 -13.95
CA LEU A 538 12.79 -19.07 -14.77
C LEU A 538 12.77 -20.41 -15.50
N THR A 539 12.19 -21.43 -14.85
CA THR A 539 11.97 -22.73 -15.49
C THR A 539 11.01 -22.61 -16.68
N LEU A 540 9.94 -21.84 -16.54
CA LEU A 540 9.03 -21.55 -17.67
C LEU A 540 9.73 -20.86 -18.84
N LEU A 541 10.67 -19.98 -18.55
CA LEU A 541 11.49 -19.31 -19.58
C LEU A 541 12.55 -20.22 -20.24
N GLY A 542 12.64 -21.49 -19.85
CA GLY A 542 13.63 -22.44 -20.36
C GLY A 542 14.99 -22.39 -19.64
N TYR A 543 15.00 -21.87 -18.42
CA TYR A 543 16.18 -21.85 -17.54
C TYR A 543 15.91 -22.66 -16.26
N PRO A 544 15.79 -24.00 -16.31
CA PRO A 544 15.51 -24.83 -15.12
C PRO A 544 16.68 -24.78 -14.11
N PRO A 545 16.46 -25.10 -12.83
CA PRO A 545 17.54 -25.31 -11.86
C PRO A 545 18.41 -26.50 -12.27
N GLU A 546 19.71 -26.44 -11.96
CA GLU A 546 20.71 -27.51 -12.22
C GLU A 546 21.03 -28.24 -10.94
#